data_8171c19a5dd27bb7da8a6bc0f9bcd3f3
#
_entry.id   8171c19a5dd27bb7da8a6bc0f9bcd3f3
#
_cell.length_a   1.000
_cell.length_b   1.000
_cell.length_c   1.000
_cell.angle_alpha   90.00
_cell.angle_beta   90.00
_cell.angle_gamma   90.00
#
_symmetry.space_group_name_H-M   'P 1'
#
loop_
_entity.id
_entity.type
_entity.pdbx_description
1 polymer ?
#
loop_
_entity_poly.entity_id
_entity_poly.type
_entity_poly.pdbx_seq_one_letter_code
_entity_poly.pdbx_strand_id
1 'polypeptide(L)'
;MLKNRSIPFGYCMVNGKYALNVPEAEAVRKIFADYIGGKSLKAVAAEMQIPYNMCKAAWNKNMVCRVLENRKYIGENGYPQIVSAEDFKQAAHIKAERNTYRKPASQDEPQQINTAITEYEPTDEIQRMTNEINRLLDSENPDKEKVEALIIDCAQLKYTMINEVRT
;
A
#
# COMPACT_ATOMS: atom_id res chain seq x y z
N MET A 1 19.46 7.86 -2.65
CA MET A 1 18.60 6.66 -2.80
C MET A 1 18.82 5.74 -1.62
N LEU A 2 17.81 5.50 -0.81
CA LEU A 2 17.87 4.57 0.32
C LEU A 2 17.87 3.13 -0.23
N LYS A 3 19.01 2.46 -0.18
CA LYS A 3 19.13 1.08 -0.66
C LYS A 3 18.30 0.15 0.23
N ASN A 4 17.37 -0.59 -0.37
CA ASN A 4 16.73 -1.72 0.29
C ASN A 4 17.81 -2.77 0.62
N ARG A 5 17.62 -3.51 1.73
CA ARG A 5 18.53 -4.63 2.06
C ARG A 5 18.44 -5.69 0.96
N SER A 6 19.58 -6.09 0.41
CA SER A 6 19.67 -7.21 -0.53
C SER A 6 19.66 -8.56 0.19
N ILE A 7 20.17 -8.60 1.44
CA ILE A 7 20.15 -9.78 2.32
C ILE A 7 19.04 -9.58 3.37
N PRO A 8 18.18 -10.60 3.61
CA PRO A 8 17.15 -10.51 4.63
C PRO A 8 17.72 -10.22 6.02
N PHE A 9 16.92 -9.56 6.86
CA PHE A 9 17.27 -9.34 8.27
C PHE A 9 17.49 -10.67 8.98
N GLY A 10 18.48 -10.78 9.85
CA GLY A 10 18.88 -12.05 10.49
C GLY A 10 20.03 -12.78 9.80
N TYR A 11 20.44 -12.32 8.62
CA TYR A 11 21.50 -12.97 7.84
C TYR A 11 22.59 -12.00 7.41
N CYS A 12 23.79 -12.54 7.25
CA CYS A 12 24.93 -11.88 6.63
C CYS A 12 25.54 -12.80 5.57
N MET A 13 26.48 -12.31 4.80
CA MET A 13 27.24 -13.12 3.84
C MET A 13 28.68 -13.25 4.34
N VAL A 14 29.14 -14.50 4.46
CA VAL A 14 30.49 -14.85 4.86
C VAL A 14 31.05 -15.82 3.80
N ASN A 15 32.15 -15.46 3.18
CA ASN A 15 32.82 -16.30 2.14
C ASN A 15 31.86 -16.78 1.03
N GLY A 16 30.95 -15.91 0.58
CA GLY A 16 29.99 -16.21 -0.48
C GLY A 16 28.81 -17.10 -0.06
N LYS A 17 28.69 -17.43 1.22
CA LYS A 17 27.59 -18.24 1.78
C LYS A 17 26.75 -17.41 2.78
N TYR A 18 25.48 -17.72 2.86
CA TYR A 18 24.61 -17.11 3.87
C TYR A 18 24.93 -17.67 5.25
N ALA A 19 25.16 -16.79 6.21
CA ALA A 19 25.42 -17.09 7.61
C ALA A 19 24.45 -16.33 8.51
N LEU A 20 24.30 -16.77 9.76
CA LEU A 20 23.46 -16.09 10.75
C LEU A 20 24.17 -14.83 11.25
N ASN A 21 23.47 -13.73 11.23
CA ASN A 21 23.80 -12.56 12.04
C ASN A 21 23.14 -12.74 13.41
N VAL A 22 23.90 -13.20 14.40
CA VAL A 22 23.38 -13.65 15.70
C VAL A 22 22.40 -12.64 16.35
N PRO A 23 22.76 -11.34 16.53
CA PRO A 23 21.85 -10.38 17.15
C PRO A 23 20.56 -10.15 16.33
N GLU A 24 20.66 -10.13 15.00
CA GLU A 24 19.47 -10.00 14.16
C GLU A 24 18.64 -11.29 14.15
N ALA A 25 19.26 -12.46 14.21
CA ALA A 25 18.57 -13.74 14.25
C ALA A 25 17.79 -13.92 15.56
N GLU A 26 18.33 -13.48 16.69
CA GLU A 26 17.61 -13.45 17.97
C GLU A 26 16.40 -12.51 17.91
N ALA A 27 16.57 -11.36 17.28
CA ALA A 27 15.46 -10.43 17.07
C ALA A 27 14.36 -11.05 16.18
N VAL A 28 14.71 -11.82 15.14
CA VAL A 28 13.72 -12.57 14.34
C VAL A 28 12.97 -13.58 15.19
N ARG A 29 13.66 -14.38 16.01
CA ARG A 29 13.00 -15.34 16.92
C ARG A 29 12.04 -14.62 17.87
N LYS A 30 12.46 -13.48 18.44
CA LYS A 30 11.61 -12.67 19.30
C LYS A 30 10.36 -12.16 18.57
N ILE A 31 10.47 -11.71 17.33
CA ILE A 31 9.32 -11.29 16.51
C ILE A 31 8.29 -12.41 16.40
N PHE A 32 8.72 -13.64 16.10
CA PHE A 32 7.82 -14.79 15.99
C PHE A 32 7.20 -15.13 17.35
N ALA A 33 7.99 -15.22 18.42
CA ALA A 33 7.50 -15.53 19.78
C ALA A 33 6.48 -14.50 20.26
N ASP A 34 6.77 -13.22 20.11
CA ASP A 34 5.88 -12.12 20.53
C ASP A 34 4.57 -12.12 19.73
N TYR A 35 4.64 -12.38 18.43
CA TYR A 35 3.46 -12.43 17.57
C TYR A 35 2.56 -13.65 17.88
N ILE A 36 3.17 -14.83 18.07
CA ILE A 36 2.48 -16.05 18.49
C ILE A 36 1.90 -15.86 19.90
N GLY A 37 2.60 -15.16 20.79
CA GLY A 37 2.12 -14.80 22.13
C GLY A 37 0.96 -13.79 22.14
N GLY A 38 0.45 -13.38 20.96
CA GLY A 38 -0.76 -12.56 20.85
C GLY A 38 -0.54 -11.07 20.62
N LYS A 39 0.71 -10.57 20.60
CA LYS A 39 0.98 -9.16 20.34
C LYS A 39 0.56 -8.75 18.93
N SER A 40 0.17 -7.49 18.76
CA SER A 40 -0.11 -6.93 17.45
C SER A 40 1.18 -6.62 16.67
N LEU A 41 1.12 -6.60 15.33
CA LEU A 41 2.28 -6.23 14.49
C LEU A 41 2.86 -4.85 14.86
N LYS A 42 2.01 -3.92 15.31
CA LYS A 42 2.43 -2.59 15.75
C LYS A 42 3.17 -2.64 17.08
N ALA A 43 2.68 -3.45 18.04
CA ALA A 43 3.30 -3.63 19.34
C ALA A 43 4.67 -4.31 19.19
N VAL A 44 4.76 -5.38 18.42
CA VAL A 44 6.04 -6.05 18.11
C VAL A 44 7.04 -5.08 17.47
N ALA A 45 6.60 -4.26 16.51
CA ALA A 45 7.47 -3.27 15.87
C ALA A 45 8.00 -2.21 16.87
N ALA A 46 7.18 -1.79 17.83
CA ALA A 46 7.56 -0.79 18.84
C ALA A 46 8.59 -1.32 19.86
N GLU A 47 8.61 -2.61 20.12
CA GLU A 47 9.54 -3.25 21.06
C GLU A 47 10.89 -3.63 20.45
N MET A 48 11.07 -3.43 19.13
CA MET A 48 12.32 -3.75 18.45
C MET A 48 13.41 -2.73 18.80
N GLN A 49 14.48 -3.21 19.41
CA GLN A 49 15.63 -2.38 19.83
C GLN A 49 16.72 -2.31 18.75
N ILE A 50 16.81 -3.35 17.91
CA ILE A 50 17.83 -3.42 16.84
C ILE A 50 17.28 -2.70 15.60
N PRO A 51 18.02 -1.74 15.03
CA PRO A 51 17.59 -1.03 13.84
C PRO A 51 17.46 -1.99 12.64
N TYR A 52 16.42 -1.83 11.82
CA TYR A 52 16.23 -2.67 10.63
C TYR A 52 17.38 -2.53 9.64
N ASN A 53 17.89 -1.31 9.44
CA ASN A 53 19.10 -1.02 8.69
C ASN A 53 19.69 0.32 9.17
N MET A 54 20.90 0.68 8.71
CA MET A 54 21.58 1.92 9.10
C MET A 54 20.79 3.20 8.77
N CYS A 55 19.86 3.14 7.82
CA CYS A 55 19.06 4.30 7.40
C CYS A 55 17.65 4.33 8.03
N LYS A 56 17.17 3.19 8.55
CA LYS A 56 15.84 3.05 9.17
C LYS A 56 15.98 2.41 10.54
N ALA A 57 16.14 3.26 11.54
CA ALA A 57 16.26 2.80 12.92
C ALA A 57 14.94 2.22 13.45
N ALA A 58 13.81 2.83 13.10
CA ALA A 58 12.50 2.41 13.59
C ALA A 58 11.86 1.33 12.72
N TRP A 59 11.31 0.31 13.38
CA TRP A 59 10.49 -0.70 12.77
C TRP A 59 9.06 -0.22 12.55
N ASN A 60 8.40 -0.78 11.55
CA ASN A 60 6.98 -0.58 11.32
C ASN A 60 6.26 -1.93 11.13
N LYS A 61 4.92 -1.91 11.23
CA LYS A 61 4.08 -3.11 11.08
C LYS A 61 4.34 -3.91 9.80
N ASN A 62 4.68 -3.22 8.69
CA ASN A 62 4.90 -3.86 7.40
C ASN A 62 6.25 -4.61 7.36
N MET A 63 7.26 -4.12 8.08
CA MET A 63 8.54 -4.82 8.22
C MET A 63 8.36 -6.10 9.03
N VAL A 64 7.63 -6.06 10.15
CA VAL A 64 7.29 -7.23 10.94
C VAL A 64 6.49 -8.23 10.11
N CYS A 65 5.49 -7.77 9.36
CA CYS A 65 4.70 -8.62 8.47
C CYS A 65 5.58 -9.35 7.44
N ARG A 66 6.51 -8.64 6.80
CA ARG A 66 7.46 -9.25 5.83
C ARG A 66 8.39 -10.28 6.47
N VAL A 67 8.78 -10.08 7.73
CA VAL A 67 9.58 -11.07 8.48
C VAL A 67 8.74 -12.32 8.70
N LEU A 68 7.49 -12.21 9.15
CA LEU A 68 6.60 -13.35 9.40
C LEU A 68 6.23 -14.15 8.13
N GLU A 69 6.34 -13.54 6.95
CA GLU A 69 6.04 -14.17 5.65
C GLU A 69 7.26 -14.77 4.94
N ASN A 70 8.45 -14.48 5.41
CA ASN A 70 9.66 -14.84 4.69
C ASN A 70 10.10 -16.28 5.00
N ARG A 71 9.88 -17.19 4.05
CA ARG A 71 10.19 -18.61 4.16
C ARG A 71 11.69 -18.93 4.28
N LYS A 72 12.57 -17.97 4.01
CA LYS A 72 14.01 -18.13 4.22
C LYS A 72 14.35 -18.44 5.68
N TYR A 73 13.53 -17.98 6.64
CA TYR A 73 13.74 -18.22 8.06
C TYR A 73 13.52 -19.67 8.49
N ILE A 74 12.86 -20.49 7.69
CA ILE A 74 12.73 -21.95 7.92
C ILE A 74 13.78 -22.77 7.18
N GLY A 75 14.79 -22.12 6.58
CA GLY A 75 15.92 -22.81 5.93
C GLY A 75 15.76 -22.99 4.42
N GLU A 76 14.82 -22.33 3.75
CA GLU A 76 14.67 -22.40 2.30
C GLU A 76 15.78 -21.62 1.56
N ASN A 77 16.05 -22.01 0.32
CA ASN A 77 16.99 -21.35 -0.61
C ASN A 77 18.43 -21.21 -0.08
N GLY A 78 18.91 -22.21 0.69
CA GLY A 78 20.28 -22.21 1.20
C GLY A 78 20.54 -21.26 2.37
N TYR A 79 19.49 -20.74 2.98
CA TYR A 79 19.60 -19.94 4.20
C TYR A 79 19.61 -20.85 5.44
N PRO A 80 20.46 -20.58 6.46
CA PRO A 80 20.40 -21.31 7.72
C PRO A 80 19.05 -21.05 8.42
N GLN A 81 18.50 -22.08 9.03
CA GLN A 81 17.23 -22.00 9.75
C GLN A 81 17.36 -21.10 11.00
N ILE A 82 16.44 -20.16 11.19
CA ILE A 82 16.31 -19.29 12.37
C ILE A 82 15.11 -19.68 13.23
N VAL A 83 14.00 -20.04 12.58
CA VAL A 83 12.70 -20.30 13.21
C VAL A 83 12.23 -21.69 12.83
N SER A 84 11.52 -22.38 13.72
CA SER A 84 10.96 -23.70 13.43
C SER A 84 9.86 -23.60 12.36
N ALA A 85 9.66 -24.67 11.59
CA ALA A 85 8.57 -24.73 10.63
C ALA A 85 7.18 -24.68 11.33
N GLU A 86 7.12 -25.12 12.59
CA GLU A 86 5.91 -25.09 13.41
C GLU A 86 5.54 -23.66 13.81
N ASP A 87 6.50 -22.90 14.35
CA ASP A 87 6.29 -21.49 14.72
C ASP A 87 5.90 -20.66 13.49
N PHE A 88 6.53 -20.93 12.34
CA PHE A 88 6.20 -20.26 11.09
C PHE A 88 4.75 -20.53 10.66
N LYS A 89 4.30 -21.79 10.72
CA LYS A 89 2.91 -22.18 10.42
C LYS A 89 1.93 -21.57 11.41
N GLN A 90 2.27 -21.58 12.71
CA GLN A 90 1.44 -20.99 13.75
C GLN A 90 1.28 -19.48 13.57
N ALA A 91 2.35 -18.77 13.28
CA ALA A 91 2.30 -17.34 12.98
C ALA A 91 1.45 -17.05 11.72
N ALA A 92 1.56 -17.88 10.68
CA ALA A 92 0.74 -17.77 9.47
C ALA A 92 -0.75 -18.02 9.76
N HIS A 93 -1.08 -19.00 10.59
CA HIS A 93 -2.46 -19.30 11.02
C HIS A 93 -3.07 -18.13 11.78
N ILE A 94 -2.38 -17.62 12.80
CA ILE A 94 -2.83 -16.44 13.58
C ILE A 94 -3.03 -15.22 12.67
N LYS A 95 -2.15 -15.06 11.67
CA LYS A 95 -2.28 -13.98 10.70
C LYS A 95 -3.53 -14.13 9.83
N ALA A 96 -3.82 -15.34 9.38
CA ALA A 96 -5.02 -15.63 8.59
C ALA A 96 -6.29 -15.38 9.40
N GLU A 97 -6.35 -15.85 10.66
CA GLU A 97 -7.47 -15.60 11.56
C GLU A 97 -7.72 -14.10 11.80
N ARG A 98 -6.66 -13.34 12.07
CA ARG A 98 -6.77 -11.89 12.26
C ARG A 98 -7.17 -11.15 10.98
N ASN A 99 -6.90 -11.71 9.81
CA ASN A 99 -7.26 -11.12 8.51
C ASN A 99 -8.73 -11.40 8.15
N THR A 100 -9.30 -12.52 8.59
CA THR A 100 -10.73 -12.83 8.42
C THR A 100 -11.62 -11.91 9.26
N TYR A 101 -11.08 -11.31 10.34
CA TYR A 101 -11.78 -10.29 11.14
C TYR A 101 -11.80 -8.89 10.49
N ARG A 102 -11.13 -8.70 9.37
CA ARG A 102 -11.38 -7.55 8.51
C ARG A 102 -12.76 -7.79 7.90
N LYS A 103 -13.80 -7.07 8.41
CA LYS A 103 -15.06 -6.93 7.70
C LYS A 103 -14.73 -6.80 6.21
N PRO A 104 -15.30 -7.62 5.32
CA PRO A 104 -15.23 -7.30 3.91
C PRO A 104 -15.71 -5.86 3.83
N ALA A 105 -14.90 -4.99 3.26
CA ALA A 105 -15.36 -3.67 2.88
C ALA A 105 -16.65 -3.95 2.11
N SER A 106 -17.76 -3.46 2.64
CA SER A 106 -19.06 -3.60 2.00
C SER A 106 -18.86 -3.15 0.57
N GLN A 107 -19.03 -4.08 -0.39
CA GLN A 107 -18.85 -3.81 -1.81
C GLN A 107 -19.89 -2.86 -2.37
N ASP A 108 -20.75 -2.29 -1.52
CA ASP A 108 -21.91 -1.47 -1.87
C ASP A 108 -21.83 0.00 -1.43
N GLU A 109 -20.71 0.45 -0.87
CA GLU A 109 -20.50 1.90 -0.82
C GLU A 109 -19.50 2.27 -1.92
N PRO A 110 -19.91 3.07 -2.92
CA PRO A 110 -18.95 3.67 -3.84
C PRO A 110 -17.94 4.39 -2.94
N GLN A 111 -16.66 4.03 -3.07
CA GLN A 111 -15.60 4.78 -2.41
C GLN A 111 -15.86 6.25 -2.75
N GLN A 112 -16.29 7.02 -1.77
CA GLN A 112 -16.23 8.45 -1.88
C GLN A 112 -14.76 8.78 -2.09
N ILE A 113 -14.41 8.92 -3.34
CA ILE A 113 -13.20 9.62 -3.71
C ILE A 113 -13.40 10.98 -3.06
N ASN A 114 -12.64 11.27 -1.99
CA ASN A 114 -12.50 12.60 -1.47
C ASN A 114 -11.73 13.45 -2.51
N THR A 115 -12.32 13.59 -3.69
CA THR A 115 -12.16 14.79 -4.42
C THR A 115 -12.91 15.82 -3.58
N ALA A 116 -12.18 16.67 -2.89
CA ALA A 116 -12.74 17.98 -2.55
C ALA A 116 -13.12 18.60 -3.91
N ILE A 117 -14.32 18.24 -4.39
CA ILE A 117 -14.99 18.99 -5.44
C ILE A 117 -15.25 20.30 -4.73
N THR A 118 -14.40 21.28 -4.98
CA THR A 118 -14.77 22.66 -4.73
C THR A 118 -16.09 22.81 -5.48
N GLU A 119 -17.20 22.94 -4.77
CA GLU A 119 -18.49 23.27 -5.35
C GLU A 119 -18.26 24.58 -6.10
N TYR A 120 -18.03 24.47 -7.41
CA TYR A 120 -18.01 25.65 -8.24
C TYR A 120 -19.36 25.72 -8.92
N GLU A 121 -19.99 26.87 -8.86
CA GLU A 121 -21.21 27.12 -9.63
C GLU A 121 -20.82 27.22 -11.11
N PRO A 122 -21.37 26.36 -11.98
CA PRO A 122 -21.03 26.40 -13.40
C PRO A 122 -21.46 27.71 -13.99
N THR A 123 -20.54 28.41 -14.61
CA THR A 123 -20.84 29.65 -15.34
C THR A 123 -21.89 29.39 -16.42
N ASP A 124 -22.70 30.39 -16.78
CA ASP A 124 -23.70 30.30 -17.83
C ASP A 124 -23.12 29.71 -19.16
N GLU A 125 -21.87 29.99 -19.43
CA GLU A 125 -21.18 29.51 -20.61
C GLU A 125 -20.90 27.99 -20.57
N ILE A 126 -20.43 27.47 -19.43
CA ILE A 126 -20.24 26.03 -19.21
C ILE A 126 -21.60 25.32 -19.28
N GLN A 127 -22.63 25.91 -18.74
CA GLN A 127 -23.98 25.34 -18.76
C GLN A 127 -24.53 25.26 -20.18
N ARG A 128 -24.32 26.31 -21.01
CA ARG A 128 -24.70 26.33 -22.42
C ARG A 128 -23.94 25.24 -23.23
N MET A 129 -22.63 25.13 -23.05
CA MET A 129 -21.83 24.08 -23.70
C MET A 129 -22.29 22.67 -23.30
N THR A 130 -22.56 22.46 -22.01
CA THR A 130 -23.05 21.16 -21.51
C THR A 130 -24.42 20.80 -22.13
N ASN A 131 -25.31 21.76 -22.24
CA ASN A 131 -26.62 21.55 -22.87
C ASN A 131 -26.50 21.27 -24.37
N GLU A 132 -25.58 21.96 -25.07
CA GLU A 132 -25.33 21.73 -26.50
C GLU A 132 -24.69 20.34 -26.73
N ILE A 133 -23.76 19.90 -25.87
CA ILE A 133 -23.19 18.55 -25.91
C ILE A 133 -24.30 17.50 -25.74
N ASN A 134 -25.18 17.65 -24.77
CA ASN A 134 -26.30 16.73 -24.54
C ASN A 134 -27.24 16.67 -25.73
N ARG A 135 -27.57 17.85 -26.31
CA ARG A 135 -28.44 17.95 -27.51
C ARG A 135 -27.82 17.22 -28.71
N LEU A 136 -26.49 17.36 -28.90
CA LEU A 136 -25.81 16.68 -30.00
C LEU A 136 -25.73 15.16 -29.79
N LEU A 137 -25.58 14.71 -28.54
CA LEU A 137 -25.56 13.27 -28.19
C LEU A 137 -26.94 12.62 -28.34
N ASP A 138 -28.02 13.36 -28.11
CA ASP A 138 -29.40 12.88 -28.24
C ASP A 138 -29.88 12.86 -29.69
N SER A 139 -29.09 13.37 -30.67
CA SER A 139 -29.43 13.32 -32.09
C SER A 139 -29.24 11.92 -32.65
N GLU A 140 -30.07 11.51 -33.62
CA GLU A 140 -30.02 10.19 -34.27
C GLU A 140 -28.67 9.91 -34.97
N ASN A 141 -27.88 10.96 -35.28
CA ASN A 141 -26.57 10.83 -35.94
C ASN A 141 -25.60 11.88 -35.36
N PRO A 142 -25.01 11.63 -34.18
CA PRO A 142 -24.14 12.61 -33.51
C PRO A 142 -22.84 12.82 -34.28
N ASP A 143 -22.53 14.09 -34.54
CA ASP A 143 -21.26 14.50 -35.09
C ASP A 143 -20.16 14.38 -34.03
N LYS A 144 -19.38 13.29 -34.11
CA LYS A 144 -18.35 12.95 -33.09
C LYS A 144 -17.29 14.03 -32.96
N GLU A 145 -16.83 14.60 -34.09
CA GLU A 145 -15.74 15.60 -34.09
C GLU A 145 -16.21 16.86 -33.36
N LYS A 146 -17.45 17.28 -33.61
CA LYS A 146 -18.04 18.45 -32.99
C LYS A 146 -18.29 18.23 -31.48
N VAL A 147 -18.73 17.05 -31.10
CA VAL A 147 -18.93 16.69 -29.69
C VAL A 147 -17.62 16.65 -28.93
N GLU A 148 -16.58 16.04 -29.51
CA GLU A 148 -15.23 15.98 -28.91
C GLU A 148 -14.63 17.38 -28.75
N ALA A 149 -14.74 18.25 -29.74
CA ALA A 149 -14.27 19.62 -29.63
C ALA A 149 -14.96 20.38 -28.49
N LEU A 150 -16.29 20.31 -28.39
CA LEU A 150 -17.06 20.95 -27.32
C LEU A 150 -16.72 20.40 -25.91
N ILE A 151 -16.45 19.11 -25.81
CA ILE A 151 -16.02 18.49 -24.54
C ILE A 151 -14.66 19.04 -24.13
N ILE A 152 -13.71 19.15 -25.05
CA ILE A 152 -12.37 19.70 -24.79
C ILE A 152 -12.45 21.15 -24.37
N ASP A 153 -13.22 21.98 -25.08
CA ASP A 153 -13.39 23.41 -24.77
C ASP A 153 -14.05 23.60 -23.38
N CYS A 154 -15.09 22.82 -23.09
CA CYS A 154 -15.75 22.82 -21.80
C CYS A 154 -14.80 22.39 -20.64
N ALA A 155 -13.96 21.40 -20.89
CA ALA A 155 -12.96 20.93 -19.91
C ALA A 155 -11.87 21.99 -19.67
N GLN A 156 -11.41 22.68 -20.71
CA GLN A 156 -10.42 23.76 -20.59
C GLN A 156 -10.98 24.95 -19.78
N LEU A 157 -12.21 25.36 -20.05
CA LEU A 157 -12.86 26.42 -19.31
C LEU A 157 -13.03 26.05 -17.82
N LYS A 158 -13.46 24.84 -17.53
CA LYS A 158 -13.54 24.34 -16.13
C LYS A 158 -12.17 24.36 -15.45
N TYR A 159 -11.12 23.96 -16.15
CA TYR A 159 -9.76 23.91 -15.60
C TYR A 159 -9.19 25.31 -15.30
N THR A 160 -9.41 26.28 -16.18
CA THR A 160 -8.97 27.68 -15.97
C THR A 160 -9.68 28.31 -14.77
N MET A 161 -10.99 28.11 -14.63
CA MET A 161 -11.74 28.63 -13.50
C MET A 161 -11.31 28.03 -12.16
N ILE A 162 -11.02 26.72 -12.10
CA ILE A 162 -10.54 26.07 -10.86
C ILE A 162 -9.17 26.64 -10.46
N ASN A 163 -8.32 27.01 -11.41
CA ASN A 163 -7.01 27.58 -11.12
C ASN A 163 -7.08 29.06 -10.69
N GLU A 164 -8.03 29.82 -11.20
CA GLU A 164 -8.24 31.23 -10.79
C GLU A 164 -8.77 31.36 -9.35
N VAL A 165 -9.55 30.39 -8.89
CA VAL A 165 -10.05 30.36 -7.50
C VAL A 165 -8.97 29.96 -6.48
N ARG A 166 -7.84 29.42 -6.96
CA ARG A 166 -6.71 28.98 -6.11
C ARG A 166 -5.60 30.03 -5.93
N THR A 167 -5.68 31.16 -6.59
CA THR A 167 -4.75 32.30 -6.46
C THR A 167 -5.35 33.37 -5.58
#